data_2b1efcf9ae82aa5df0a27620a7c91cde
#
_entry.id   2b1efcf9ae82aa5df0a27620a7c91cde
#
_cell.length_a   1.000
_cell.length_b   1.000
_cell.length_c   1.000
_cell.angle_alpha   90.00
_cell.angle_beta   90.00
_cell.angle_gamma   90.00
#
_symmetry.space_group_name_H-M   'P 1'
#
loop_
_entity.id
_entity.type
_entity.pdbx_description
1 polymer ?
#
loop_
_entity_poly.entity_id
_entity_poly.type
_entity_poly.pdbx_seq_one_letter_code
_entity_poly.pdbx_strand_id
1 'polypeptide(L)'
;MASSGDAKGEGLVFHPMDQFIVEPLFGAGPVHWYTVTNVTLWMGLSVLALILIMVVGTSKRALIPSRAQSIGELAYGFVHKMVEDVAGKDAVPYFPYIMTLFMFIVLSNFLGLLPMSFTTTSHIAVTAVMAMVVFLSVTIIGFAKNGIGFLSLFWISSAPLALRPALALIEIISYFVRPVSHSIRLAGNMMAGHAVIKVFAAFAGVALISPLSVVAITAMYALETLVSFIQAYVFAILTCVYLKDALHPHH
;
A
#
# COMPACT_ATOMS: atom_id res chain seq x y z
N MET A 1 18.27 44.72 -40.29
CA MET A 1 17.86 43.35 -40.71
C MET A 1 17.28 42.65 -39.51
N ALA A 2 15.96 42.57 -39.49
CA ALA A 2 15.20 42.02 -38.38
C ALA A 2 15.23 40.48 -38.48
N SER A 3 15.70 39.84 -37.42
CA SER A 3 15.56 38.42 -37.21
C SER A 3 14.18 38.13 -36.64
N SER A 4 13.36 37.46 -37.41
CA SER A 4 12.05 36.94 -37.05
C SER A 4 12.19 35.98 -35.88
N GLY A 5 11.71 36.39 -34.69
CA GLY A 5 11.55 35.48 -33.56
C GLY A 5 10.44 34.48 -33.84
N ASP A 6 10.79 33.23 -33.95
CA ASP A 6 9.86 32.11 -33.88
C ASP A 6 9.16 32.12 -32.51
N ALA A 7 7.93 32.58 -32.49
CA ALA A 7 6.98 32.31 -31.44
C ALA A 7 6.61 30.84 -31.53
N LYS A 8 7.48 29.93 -31.03
CA LYS A 8 7.09 28.58 -30.73
C LYS A 8 6.02 28.66 -29.64
N GLY A 9 4.80 28.26 -30.00
CA GLY A 9 3.71 28.09 -29.05
C GLY A 9 4.20 27.20 -27.91
N GLU A 10 4.25 27.78 -26.71
CA GLU A 10 4.37 27.01 -25.48
C GLU A 10 3.11 26.20 -25.32
N GLY A 11 3.06 25.05 -26.03
CA GLY A 11 2.15 24.02 -25.68
C GLY A 11 2.48 23.62 -24.24
N LEU A 12 1.48 23.59 -23.38
CA LEU A 12 1.57 23.07 -22.02
C LEU A 12 2.25 21.69 -22.08
N VAL A 13 3.59 21.68 -21.92
CA VAL A 13 4.37 20.44 -21.81
C VAL A 13 4.11 19.92 -20.40
N PHE A 14 3.09 19.07 -20.30
CA PHE A 14 2.65 18.53 -19.04
C PHE A 14 3.09 17.07 -18.93
N HIS A 15 4.00 16.78 -17.99
CA HIS A 15 4.48 15.45 -17.68
C HIS A 15 3.95 15.00 -16.32
N PRO A 16 2.77 14.39 -16.24
CA PRO A 16 2.16 14.00 -14.96
C PRO A 16 2.96 12.94 -14.20
N MET A 17 3.89 12.27 -14.88
CA MET A 17 4.71 11.20 -14.31
C MET A 17 6.00 11.69 -13.64
N ASP A 18 6.41 12.94 -13.83
CA ASP A 18 7.67 13.47 -13.26
C ASP A 18 7.68 13.46 -11.73
N GLN A 19 6.52 13.49 -11.10
CA GLN A 19 6.40 13.39 -9.64
C GLN A 19 6.87 12.04 -9.05
N PHE A 20 6.96 11.00 -9.90
CA PHE A 20 7.37 9.66 -9.46
C PHE A 20 8.85 9.39 -9.72
N ILE A 21 9.60 10.39 -10.18
CA ILE A 21 11.05 10.24 -10.40
C ILE A 21 11.76 10.16 -9.05
N VAL A 22 12.59 9.13 -8.90
CA VAL A 22 13.40 8.93 -7.70
C VAL A 22 14.65 9.82 -7.82
N GLU A 23 14.77 10.79 -6.94
CA GLU A 23 15.90 11.71 -6.91
C GLU A 23 16.73 11.53 -5.65
N PRO A 24 18.07 11.61 -5.74
CA PRO A 24 18.92 11.60 -4.56
C PRO A 24 18.71 12.88 -3.76
N LEU A 25 18.63 12.75 -2.42
CA LEU A 25 18.49 13.89 -1.52
C LEU A 25 19.78 14.71 -1.42
N PHE A 26 20.92 14.06 -1.55
CA PHE A 26 22.26 14.67 -1.44
C PHE A 26 23.09 14.32 -2.66
N GLY A 27 23.50 15.34 -3.42
CA GLY A 27 24.38 15.21 -4.60
C GLY A 27 23.63 14.99 -5.91
N ALA A 28 24.30 15.34 -7.02
CA ALA A 28 23.79 15.21 -8.38
C ALA A 28 24.27 13.94 -9.09
N GLY A 29 24.57 12.87 -8.34
CA GLY A 29 25.10 11.62 -8.87
C GLY A 29 24.02 10.58 -9.20
N PRO A 30 24.39 9.47 -9.86
CA PRO A 30 23.49 8.37 -10.13
C PRO A 30 23.00 7.73 -8.82
N VAL A 31 21.74 7.27 -8.80
CA VAL A 31 21.16 6.60 -7.64
C VAL A 31 21.76 5.22 -7.46
N HIS A 32 22.50 5.02 -6.36
CA HIS A 32 23.02 3.74 -5.93
C HIS A 32 22.14 3.14 -4.83
N TRP A 33 22.29 1.85 -4.53
CA TRP A 33 21.49 1.15 -3.51
C TRP A 33 21.64 1.71 -2.08
N TYR A 34 22.70 2.47 -1.80
CA TYR A 34 22.96 3.15 -0.51
C TYR A 34 22.63 4.65 -0.52
N THR A 35 22.13 5.19 -1.64
CA THR A 35 21.81 6.62 -1.76
C THR A 35 20.50 6.92 -1.05
N VAL A 36 20.52 7.92 -0.16
CA VAL A 36 19.30 8.44 0.46
C VAL A 36 18.51 9.19 -0.59
N THR A 37 17.33 8.69 -0.91
CA THR A 37 16.42 9.25 -1.91
C THR A 37 15.21 9.89 -1.27
N ASN A 38 14.43 10.65 -2.05
CA ASN A 38 13.11 11.14 -1.64
C ASN A 38 12.20 10.00 -1.13
N VAL A 39 12.24 8.80 -1.76
CA VAL A 39 11.49 7.62 -1.32
C VAL A 39 11.85 7.20 0.10
N THR A 40 13.16 7.08 0.38
CA THR A 40 13.65 6.63 1.70
C THR A 40 13.31 7.63 2.80
N LEU A 41 13.33 8.93 2.50
CA LEU A 41 12.96 9.97 3.45
C LEU A 41 11.47 9.87 3.82
N TRP A 42 10.58 9.82 2.84
CA TRP A 42 9.14 9.74 3.10
C TRP A 42 8.73 8.42 3.74
N MET A 43 9.41 7.31 3.39
CA MET A 43 9.23 6.03 4.05
C MET A 43 9.68 6.09 5.53
N GLY A 44 10.82 6.72 5.81
CA GLY A 44 11.28 6.96 7.18
C GLY A 44 10.32 7.85 7.97
N LEU A 45 9.73 8.86 7.34
CA LEU A 45 8.72 9.73 7.95
C LEU A 45 7.44 8.96 8.30
N SER A 46 7.02 8.04 7.43
CA SER A 46 5.86 7.16 7.68
C SER A 46 6.10 6.23 8.87
N VAL A 47 7.29 5.68 8.99
CA VAL A 47 7.70 4.84 10.13
C VAL A 47 7.77 5.69 11.41
N LEU A 48 8.34 6.90 11.33
CA LEU A 48 8.39 7.83 12.48
C LEU A 48 6.99 8.21 12.96
N ALA A 49 6.08 8.53 12.03
CA ALA A 49 4.69 8.83 12.36
C ALA A 49 3.99 7.65 13.03
N LEU A 50 4.23 6.42 12.54
CA LEU A 50 3.72 5.19 13.14
C LEU A 50 4.22 5.02 14.58
N ILE A 51 5.52 5.18 14.80
CA ILE A 51 6.13 5.09 16.16
C ILE A 51 5.53 6.16 17.06
N LEU A 52 5.42 7.40 16.59
CA LEU A 52 4.84 8.49 17.40
C LEU A 52 3.39 8.20 17.78
N ILE A 53 2.55 7.77 16.86
CA ILE A 53 1.13 7.46 17.13
C ILE A 53 1.03 6.28 18.11
N MET A 54 1.82 5.21 17.91
CA MET A 54 1.76 4.03 18.76
C MET A 54 2.39 4.27 20.13
N VAL A 55 3.54 4.93 20.24
CA VAL A 55 4.25 5.14 21.51
C VAL A 55 3.65 6.30 22.28
N VAL A 56 3.44 7.47 21.64
CA VAL A 56 2.88 8.65 22.31
C VAL A 56 1.40 8.46 22.61
N GLY A 57 0.64 7.84 21.68
CA GLY A 57 -0.77 7.52 21.89
C GLY A 57 -1.01 6.57 23.06
N THR A 58 -0.09 5.63 23.33
CA THR A 58 -0.24 4.62 24.38
C THR A 58 0.51 4.96 25.68
N SER A 59 1.34 6.03 25.70
CA SER A 59 2.21 6.37 26.85
C SER A 59 1.46 6.84 28.10
N LYS A 60 0.32 7.51 27.93
CA LYS A 60 -0.52 8.00 29.03
C LYS A 60 -1.83 7.22 29.07
N ARG A 61 -1.85 6.15 29.84
CA ARG A 61 -3.07 5.36 30.08
C ARG A 61 -3.97 6.12 31.07
N ALA A 62 -4.84 6.97 30.56
CA ALA A 62 -5.85 7.66 31.35
C ALA A 62 -7.22 7.00 31.18
N LEU A 63 -8.03 7.02 32.27
CA LEU A 63 -9.45 6.55 32.20
C LEU A 63 -10.29 7.36 31.20
N ILE A 64 -9.93 8.64 30.97
CA ILE A 64 -10.50 9.46 29.90
C ILE A 64 -9.42 9.59 28.83
N PRO A 65 -9.57 8.89 27.68
CA PRO A 65 -8.54 8.86 26.65
C PRO A 65 -8.35 10.23 26.01
N SER A 66 -7.10 10.59 25.76
CA SER A 66 -6.76 11.73 24.92
C SER A 66 -7.10 11.44 23.44
N ARG A 67 -7.22 12.46 22.60
CA ARG A 67 -7.52 12.27 21.15
C ARG A 67 -6.53 11.34 20.47
N ALA A 68 -5.24 11.44 20.80
CA ALA A 68 -4.22 10.55 20.23
C ALA A 68 -4.37 9.11 20.74
N GLN A 69 -4.71 8.90 21.99
CA GLN A 69 -5.01 7.60 22.57
C GLN A 69 -6.25 6.98 21.92
N SER A 70 -7.32 7.76 21.72
CA SER A 70 -8.55 7.29 21.06
C SER A 70 -8.31 6.82 19.63
N ILE A 71 -7.45 7.50 18.85
CA ILE A 71 -7.08 7.07 17.49
C ILE A 71 -6.33 5.74 17.55
N GLY A 72 -5.37 5.59 18.45
CA GLY A 72 -4.62 4.35 18.63
C GLY A 72 -5.51 3.17 19.05
N GLU A 73 -6.41 3.40 20.00
CA GLU A 73 -7.36 2.39 20.49
C GLU A 73 -8.37 1.99 19.40
N LEU A 74 -8.87 2.95 18.63
CA LEU A 74 -9.78 2.69 17.51
C LEU A 74 -9.10 1.84 16.44
N ALA A 75 -7.88 2.20 16.05
CA ALA A 75 -7.09 1.45 15.08
C ALA A 75 -6.77 0.03 15.59
N TYR A 76 -6.39 -0.08 16.86
CA TYR A 76 -6.13 -1.36 17.51
C TYR A 76 -7.37 -2.26 17.49
N GLY A 77 -8.51 -1.75 17.98
CA GLY A 77 -9.77 -2.50 18.02
C GLY A 77 -10.26 -2.92 16.64
N PHE A 78 -10.12 -2.02 15.66
CA PHE A 78 -10.49 -2.29 14.27
C PHE A 78 -9.68 -3.43 13.66
N VAL A 79 -8.35 -3.37 13.77
CA VAL A 79 -7.46 -4.39 13.20
C VAL A 79 -7.56 -5.70 13.99
N HIS A 80 -7.70 -5.63 15.33
CA HIS A 80 -7.84 -6.83 16.16
C HIS A 80 -9.10 -7.62 15.78
N LYS A 81 -10.23 -6.90 15.65
CA LYS A 81 -11.48 -7.51 15.22
C LYS A 81 -11.37 -8.09 13.81
N MET A 82 -10.74 -7.38 12.88
CA MET A 82 -10.49 -7.89 11.53
C MET A 82 -9.69 -9.20 11.53
N VAL A 83 -8.62 -9.28 12.33
CA VAL A 83 -7.81 -10.50 12.45
C VAL A 83 -8.61 -11.64 13.04
N GLU A 84 -9.38 -11.40 14.10
CA GLU A 84 -10.21 -12.43 14.76
C GLU A 84 -11.33 -12.92 13.85
N ASP A 85 -12.03 -12.02 13.16
CA ASP A 85 -13.16 -12.34 12.29
C ASP A 85 -12.72 -13.10 11.02
N VAL A 86 -11.55 -12.78 10.45
CA VAL A 86 -11.08 -13.35 9.17
C VAL A 86 -10.18 -14.55 9.37
N ALA A 87 -9.15 -14.43 10.21
CA ALA A 87 -8.13 -15.45 10.39
C ALA A 87 -8.36 -16.34 11.62
N GLY A 88 -9.29 -15.95 12.49
CA GLY A 88 -9.63 -16.71 13.69
C GLY A 88 -8.69 -16.43 14.88
N LYS A 89 -8.98 -17.08 16.01
CA LYS A 89 -8.23 -16.88 17.25
C LYS A 89 -6.79 -17.36 17.18
N ASP A 90 -6.50 -18.34 16.34
CA ASP A 90 -5.15 -18.88 16.14
C ASP A 90 -4.21 -17.89 15.44
N ALA A 91 -4.76 -16.89 14.77
CA ALA A 91 -3.99 -15.80 14.13
C ALA A 91 -3.71 -14.62 15.06
N VAL A 92 -4.34 -14.53 16.24
CA VAL A 92 -4.14 -13.42 17.18
C VAL A 92 -2.67 -13.23 17.59
N PRO A 93 -1.82 -14.25 17.75
CA PRO A 93 -0.40 -14.05 17.99
C PRO A 93 0.33 -13.23 16.90
N TYR A 94 -0.18 -13.24 15.68
CA TYR A 94 0.37 -12.50 14.53
C TYR A 94 -0.26 -11.11 14.35
N PHE A 95 -1.19 -10.74 15.23
CA PHE A 95 -1.84 -9.42 15.23
C PHE A 95 -0.85 -8.24 15.17
N PRO A 96 0.25 -8.20 15.95
CA PRO A 96 1.18 -7.07 15.91
C PRO A 96 1.79 -6.87 14.51
N TYR A 97 2.06 -7.93 13.78
CA TYR A 97 2.56 -7.88 12.42
C TYR A 97 1.54 -7.25 11.45
N ILE A 98 0.29 -7.71 11.52
CA ILE A 98 -0.79 -7.21 10.65
C ILE A 98 -1.12 -5.75 11.00
N MET A 99 -1.12 -5.40 12.30
CA MET A 99 -1.33 -4.04 12.77
C MET A 99 -0.25 -3.08 12.25
N THR A 100 1.02 -3.49 12.33
CA THR A 100 2.15 -2.69 11.84
C THR A 100 2.05 -2.46 10.34
N LEU A 101 1.73 -3.50 9.59
CA LEU A 101 1.56 -3.46 8.14
C LEU A 101 0.40 -2.53 7.74
N PHE A 102 -0.76 -2.68 8.38
CA PHE A 102 -1.92 -1.84 8.13
C PHE A 102 -1.60 -0.36 8.39
N MET A 103 -1.07 -0.05 9.58
CA MET A 103 -0.76 1.31 9.97
C MET A 103 0.33 1.93 9.09
N PHE A 104 1.34 1.16 8.70
CA PHE A 104 2.37 1.64 7.79
C PHE A 104 1.80 2.04 6.42
N ILE A 105 0.93 1.21 5.84
CA ILE A 105 0.30 1.51 4.54
C ILE A 105 -0.64 2.71 4.67
N VAL A 106 -1.48 2.77 5.71
CA VAL A 106 -2.36 3.93 5.96
C VAL A 106 -1.54 5.21 6.02
N LEU A 107 -0.52 5.25 6.86
CA LEU A 107 0.29 6.45 7.05
C LEU A 107 1.09 6.82 5.80
N SER A 108 1.65 5.85 5.09
CA SER A 108 2.37 6.09 3.83
C SER A 108 1.45 6.66 2.76
N ASN A 109 0.21 6.14 2.65
CA ASN A 109 -0.78 6.63 1.71
C ASN A 109 -1.25 8.04 2.08
N PHE A 110 -1.59 8.29 3.36
CA PHE A 110 -2.03 9.61 3.82
C PHE A 110 -0.94 10.67 3.73
N LEU A 111 0.30 10.33 4.07
CA LEU A 111 1.43 11.25 3.88
C LEU A 111 1.66 11.57 2.40
N GLY A 112 1.43 10.58 1.51
CA GLY A 112 1.50 10.76 0.07
C GLY A 112 0.44 11.71 -0.50
N LEU A 113 -0.70 11.89 0.19
CA LEU A 113 -1.75 12.84 -0.24
C LEU A 113 -1.42 14.30 0.07
N LEU A 114 -0.41 14.58 0.89
CA LEU A 114 -0.02 15.95 1.19
C LEU A 114 0.55 16.62 -0.07
N PRO A 115 0.19 17.89 -0.35
CA PRO A 115 0.78 18.63 -1.45
C PRO A 115 2.29 18.73 -1.24
N MET A 116 3.08 18.51 -2.30
CA MET A 116 4.56 18.46 -2.28
C MET A 116 5.16 17.20 -1.61
N SER A 117 4.36 16.25 -1.17
CA SER A 117 4.86 14.97 -0.67
C SER A 117 5.22 14.01 -1.82
N PHE A 118 6.08 13.05 -1.50
CA PHE A 118 6.39 11.96 -2.40
C PHE A 118 5.62 10.70 -1.97
N THR A 119 4.82 10.16 -2.88
CA THR A 119 3.99 8.99 -2.59
C THR A 119 4.82 7.72 -2.68
N THR A 120 5.29 7.20 -1.56
CA THR A 120 6.14 6.01 -1.50
C THR A 120 5.46 4.76 -2.05
N THR A 121 4.16 4.61 -1.78
CA THR A 121 3.35 3.46 -2.22
C THR A 121 2.96 3.49 -3.70
N SER A 122 3.21 4.58 -4.43
CA SER A 122 3.08 4.62 -5.90
C SER A 122 4.21 3.87 -6.61
N HIS A 123 5.36 3.66 -5.94
CA HIS A 123 6.46 2.90 -6.50
C HIS A 123 6.21 1.40 -6.40
N ILE A 124 6.15 0.75 -7.55
CA ILE A 124 5.93 -0.70 -7.65
C ILE A 124 7.02 -1.50 -6.93
N ALA A 125 8.26 -0.99 -6.89
CA ALA A 125 9.35 -1.64 -6.17
C ALA A 125 9.08 -1.72 -4.66
N VAL A 126 8.60 -0.62 -4.03
CA VAL A 126 8.28 -0.58 -2.60
C VAL A 126 7.14 -1.53 -2.28
N THR A 127 6.05 -1.45 -3.06
CA THR A 127 4.87 -2.31 -2.84
C THR A 127 5.15 -3.77 -3.15
N ALA A 128 6.03 -4.06 -4.13
CA ALA A 128 6.48 -5.41 -4.43
C ALA A 128 7.30 -6.02 -3.28
N VAL A 129 8.22 -5.25 -2.71
CA VAL A 129 8.99 -5.70 -1.54
C VAL A 129 8.06 -5.97 -0.36
N MET A 130 7.10 -5.08 -0.08
CA MET A 130 6.11 -5.29 0.99
C MET A 130 5.28 -6.55 0.76
N ALA A 131 4.75 -6.73 -0.46
CA ALA A 131 3.97 -7.90 -0.81
C ALA A 131 4.79 -9.19 -0.73
N MET A 132 6.07 -9.13 -1.13
CA MET A 132 7.00 -10.25 -1.03
C MET A 132 7.32 -10.61 0.42
N VAL A 133 7.52 -9.61 1.29
CA VAL A 133 7.72 -9.82 2.74
C VAL A 133 6.51 -10.52 3.35
N VAL A 134 5.30 -10.09 3.01
CA VAL A 134 4.05 -10.75 3.46
C VAL A 134 4.00 -12.19 2.95
N PHE A 135 4.24 -12.40 1.68
CA PHE A 135 4.22 -13.73 1.06
C PHE A 135 5.21 -14.68 1.70
N LEU A 136 6.46 -14.24 1.89
CA LEU A 136 7.51 -15.05 2.52
C LEU A 136 7.18 -15.32 4.00
N SER A 137 6.71 -14.30 4.74
CA SER A 137 6.33 -14.47 6.15
C SER A 137 5.22 -15.50 6.33
N VAL A 138 4.16 -15.41 5.53
CA VAL A 138 3.03 -16.35 5.56
C VAL A 138 3.49 -17.76 5.16
N THR A 139 4.32 -17.88 4.14
CA THR A 139 4.87 -19.16 3.69
C THR A 139 5.74 -19.81 4.80
N ILE A 140 6.61 -19.02 5.42
CA ILE A 140 7.46 -19.52 6.54
C ILE A 140 6.61 -19.95 7.72
N ILE A 141 5.58 -19.16 8.08
CA ILE A 141 4.65 -19.52 9.16
C ILE A 141 3.91 -20.83 8.83
N GLY A 142 3.44 -20.98 7.58
CA GLY A 142 2.78 -22.18 7.11
C GLY A 142 3.66 -23.43 7.24
N PHE A 143 4.91 -23.34 6.79
CA PHE A 143 5.86 -24.44 6.96
C PHE A 143 6.27 -24.68 8.43
N ALA A 144 6.43 -23.63 9.22
CA ALA A 144 6.81 -23.77 10.64
C ALA A 144 5.71 -24.43 11.49
N LYS A 145 4.42 -24.18 11.14
CA LYS A 145 3.27 -24.75 11.88
C LYS A 145 2.88 -26.13 11.41
N ASN A 146 2.84 -26.35 10.11
CA ASN A 146 2.29 -27.56 9.50
C ASN A 146 3.36 -28.46 8.86
N GLY A 147 4.64 -28.01 8.83
CA GLY A 147 5.71 -28.76 8.19
C GLY A 147 5.38 -29.11 6.73
N ILE A 148 5.59 -30.38 6.36
CA ILE A 148 5.28 -30.89 5.00
C ILE A 148 3.76 -30.88 4.73
N GLY A 149 2.92 -30.91 5.78
CA GLY A 149 1.46 -30.81 5.66
C GLY A 149 1.00 -29.50 5.00
N PHE A 150 1.83 -28.44 5.00
CA PHE A 150 1.53 -27.19 4.28
C PHE A 150 1.34 -27.41 2.76
N LEU A 151 1.98 -28.42 2.19
CA LEU A 151 1.82 -28.75 0.76
C LEU A 151 0.41 -29.30 0.44
N SER A 152 -0.38 -29.72 1.44
CA SER A 152 -1.79 -30.09 1.23
C SER A 152 -2.65 -28.91 0.75
N LEU A 153 -2.20 -27.66 0.96
CA LEU A 153 -2.83 -26.47 0.41
C LEU A 153 -2.95 -26.54 -1.14
N PHE A 154 -1.96 -27.15 -1.79
CA PHE A 154 -1.93 -27.31 -3.25
C PHE A 154 -2.66 -28.57 -3.74
N TRP A 155 -3.05 -29.49 -2.82
CA TRP A 155 -3.64 -30.76 -3.19
C TRP A 155 -5.09 -30.88 -2.72
N ILE A 156 -6.02 -30.59 -3.62
CA ILE A 156 -7.46 -30.66 -3.33
C ILE A 156 -7.92 -32.11 -3.35
N SER A 157 -8.07 -32.70 -2.17
CA SER A 157 -8.46 -34.11 -2.01
C SER A 157 -9.93 -34.38 -2.34
N SER A 158 -10.80 -33.36 -2.28
CA SER A 158 -12.24 -33.46 -2.57
C SER A 158 -12.57 -33.57 -4.07
N ALA A 159 -11.60 -33.28 -4.96
CA ALA A 159 -11.81 -33.32 -6.39
C ALA A 159 -11.66 -34.74 -6.98
N PRO A 160 -12.31 -35.05 -8.12
CA PRO A 160 -12.09 -36.30 -8.85
C PRO A 160 -10.62 -36.49 -9.24
N LEU A 161 -10.11 -37.74 -9.15
CA LEU A 161 -8.69 -38.05 -9.37
C LEU A 161 -8.11 -37.50 -10.69
N ALA A 162 -8.92 -37.50 -11.76
CA ALA A 162 -8.50 -37.01 -13.08
C ALA A 162 -8.27 -35.48 -13.12
N LEU A 163 -8.94 -34.71 -12.27
CA LEU A 163 -8.84 -33.25 -12.24
C LEU A 163 -7.82 -32.71 -11.21
N ARG A 164 -7.41 -33.53 -10.24
CA ARG A 164 -6.47 -33.14 -9.18
C ARG A 164 -5.18 -32.48 -9.68
N PRO A 165 -4.46 -33.04 -10.68
CA PRO A 165 -3.20 -32.43 -11.12
C PRO A 165 -3.43 -31.09 -11.80
N ALA A 166 -4.52 -30.91 -12.52
CA ALA A 166 -4.86 -29.63 -13.15
C ALA A 166 -5.20 -28.57 -12.08
N LEU A 167 -5.99 -28.94 -11.07
CA LEU A 167 -6.34 -28.06 -9.95
C LEU A 167 -5.10 -27.68 -9.11
N ALA A 168 -4.21 -28.64 -8.85
CA ALA A 168 -2.97 -28.37 -8.14
C ALA A 168 -2.10 -27.36 -8.89
N LEU A 169 -2.00 -27.46 -10.20
CA LEU A 169 -1.26 -26.49 -11.03
C LEU A 169 -1.89 -25.11 -10.94
N ILE A 170 -3.21 -25.01 -11.02
CA ILE A 170 -3.94 -23.73 -10.88
C ILE A 170 -3.71 -23.12 -9.50
N GLU A 171 -3.76 -23.93 -8.42
CA GLU A 171 -3.54 -23.46 -7.06
C GLU A 171 -2.10 -22.94 -6.85
N ILE A 172 -1.10 -23.64 -7.38
CA ILE A 172 0.29 -23.18 -7.36
C ILE A 172 0.44 -21.84 -8.08
N ILE A 173 -0.09 -21.71 -9.30
CA ILE A 173 -0.05 -20.46 -10.06
C ILE A 173 -0.75 -19.34 -9.28
N SER A 174 -1.94 -19.61 -8.75
CA SER A 174 -2.73 -18.68 -7.95
C SER A 174 -1.94 -18.19 -6.73
N TYR A 175 -1.27 -19.10 -6.03
CA TYR A 175 -0.45 -18.78 -4.87
C TYR A 175 0.69 -17.80 -5.19
N PHE A 176 1.40 -17.98 -6.31
CA PHE A 176 2.47 -17.07 -6.73
C PHE A 176 1.95 -15.76 -7.33
N VAL A 177 0.74 -15.73 -7.87
CA VAL A 177 0.11 -14.50 -8.38
C VAL A 177 -0.35 -13.60 -7.22
N ARG A 178 -0.60 -14.12 -6.02
CA ARG A 178 -1.03 -13.35 -4.84
C ARG A 178 -0.14 -12.12 -4.56
N PRO A 179 1.20 -12.23 -4.37
CA PRO A 179 2.05 -11.07 -4.10
C PRO A 179 2.10 -10.07 -5.27
N VAL A 180 2.06 -10.55 -6.50
CA VAL A 180 2.06 -9.70 -7.70
C VAL A 180 0.78 -8.86 -7.74
N SER A 181 -0.37 -9.48 -7.55
CA SER A 181 -1.67 -8.79 -7.52
C SER A 181 -1.76 -7.78 -6.38
N HIS A 182 -1.20 -8.10 -5.20
CA HIS A 182 -1.13 -7.20 -4.04
C HIS A 182 -0.33 -5.94 -4.35
N SER A 183 0.86 -6.13 -4.90
CA SER A 183 1.78 -5.05 -5.26
C SER A 183 1.19 -4.12 -6.32
N ILE A 184 0.72 -4.69 -7.44
CA ILE A 184 0.16 -3.90 -8.56
C ILE A 184 -1.09 -3.13 -8.11
N ARG A 185 -1.94 -3.73 -7.29
CA ARG A 185 -3.15 -3.07 -6.81
C ARG A 185 -2.83 -1.85 -5.96
N LEU A 186 -1.88 -1.95 -5.02
CA LEU A 186 -1.49 -0.83 -4.17
C LEU A 186 -0.81 0.28 -4.98
N ALA A 187 0.21 -0.06 -5.76
CA ALA A 187 0.93 0.92 -6.57
C ALA A 187 0.05 1.55 -7.66
N GLY A 188 -0.75 0.74 -8.35
CA GLY A 188 -1.59 1.19 -9.46
C GLY A 188 -2.66 2.18 -9.02
N ASN A 189 -3.34 1.92 -7.91
CA ASN A 189 -4.35 2.84 -7.39
C ASN A 189 -3.74 4.20 -7.01
N MET A 190 -2.62 4.18 -6.26
CA MET A 190 -1.95 5.41 -5.82
C MET A 190 -1.36 6.21 -6.99
N MET A 191 -0.76 5.52 -7.96
CA MET A 191 -0.22 6.17 -9.16
C MET A 191 -1.32 6.78 -10.03
N ALA A 192 -2.41 6.03 -10.26
CA ALA A 192 -3.52 6.49 -11.09
C ALA A 192 -4.22 7.72 -10.48
N GLY A 193 -4.52 7.70 -9.18
CA GLY A 193 -5.18 8.81 -8.49
C GLY A 193 -4.35 10.09 -8.56
N HIS A 194 -3.07 10.02 -8.23
CA HIS A 194 -2.17 11.19 -8.31
C HIS A 194 -1.99 11.70 -9.74
N ALA A 195 -1.92 10.81 -10.74
CA ALA A 195 -1.84 11.23 -12.14
C ALA A 195 -3.08 12.02 -12.57
N VAL A 196 -4.28 11.55 -12.19
CA VAL A 196 -5.55 12.22 -12.50
C VAL A 196 -5.64 13.59 -11.82
N ILE A 197 -5.26 13.69 -10.53
CA ILE A 197 -5.24 14.99 -9.82
C ILE A 197 -4.34 16.00 -10.55
N LYS A 198 -3.16 15.58 -11.01
CA LYS A 198 -2.26 16.48 -11.74
C LYS A 198 -2.80 16.88 -13.12
N VAL A 199 -3.49 15.98 -13.81
CA VAL A 199 -4.15 16.33 -15.08
C VAL A 199 -5.19 17.42 -14.87
N PHE A 200 -6.05 17.29 -13.84
CA PHE A 200 -7.00 18.36 -13.52
C PHE A 200 -6.32 19.65 -13.03
N ALA A 201 -5.20 19.55 -12.32
CA ALA A 201 -4.43 20.70 -11.89
C ALA A 201 -3.87 21.50 -13.09
N ALA A 202 -3.45 20.83 -14.17
CA ALA A 202 -3.03 21.49 -15.40
C ALA A 202 -4.18 22.27 -16.06
N PHE A 203 -5.40 21.72 -16.07
CA PHE A 203 -6.59 22.41 -16.59
C PHE A 203 -7.04 23.60 -15.72
N ALA A 204 -6.70 23.62 -14.43
CA ALA A 204 -7.00 24.73 -13.54
C ALA A 204 -6.29 26.05 -13.94
N GLY A 205 -5.20 25.96 -14.72
CA GLY A 205 -4.53 27.13 -15.32
C GLY A 205 -5.31 27.82 -16.43
N VAL A 206 -6.35 27.19 -16.99
CA VAL A 206 -7.17 27.74 -18.06
C VAL A 206 -8.40 28.43 -17.45
N ALA A 207 -8.48 29.75 -17.54
CA ALA A 207 -9.45 30.60 -16.83
C ALA A 207 -10.92 30.14 -17.03
N LEU A 208 -11.28 29.72 -18.25
CA LEU A 208 -12.64 29.28 -18.58
C LEU A 208 -13.04 27.96 -17.88
N ILE A 209 -12.07 27.04 -17.68
CA ILE A 209 -12.30 25.68 -17.16
C ILE A 209 -11.90 25.60 -15.68
N SER A 210 -11.20 26.62 -15.17
CA SER A 210 -10.66 26.66 -13.81
C SER A 210 -11.67 26.31 -12.71
N PRO A 211 -12.89 26.86 -12.65
CA PRO A 211 -13.84 26.52 -11.58
C PRO A 211 -14.23 25.05 -11.58
N LEU A 212 -14.44 24.47 -12.77
CA LEU A 212 -14.77 23.05 -12.93
C LEU A 212 -13.59 22.17 -12.51
N SER A 213 -12.37 22.55 -12.90
CA SER A 213 -11.15 21.82 -12.52
C SER A 213 -10.92 21.81 -11.01
N VAL A 214 -11.16 22.92 -10.32
CA VAL A 214 -11.02 22.99 -8.85
C VAL A 214 -12.02 22.07 -8.16
N VAL A 215 -13.25 22.05 -8.62
CA VAL A 215 -14.27 21.09 -8.08
C VAL A 215 -13.85 19.65 -8.34
N ALA A 216 -13.38 19.35 -9.56
CA ALA A 216 -12.90 18.01 -9.91
C ALA A 216 -11.69 17.59 -9.05
N ILE A 217 -10.71 18.45 -8.85
CA ILE A 217 -9.55 18.18 -7.97
C ILE A 217 -10.01 17.89 -6.55
N THR A 218 -10.93 18.69 -6.00
CA THR A 218 -11.46 18.48 -4.63
C THR A 218 -12.16 17.14 -4.51
N ALA A 219 -12.98 16.78 -5.50
CA ALA A 219 -13.66 15.48 -5.53
C ALA A 219 -12.65 14.32 -5.65
N MET A 220 -11.61 14.49 -6.47
CA MET A 220 -10.55 13.48 -6.62
C MET A 220 -9.74 13.29 -5.34
N TYR A 221 -9.40 14.37 -4.61
CA TYR A 221 -8.73 14.26 -3.31
C TYR A 221 -9.60 13.52 -2.27
N ALA A 222 -10.90 13.79 -2.24
CA ALA A 222 -11.82 13.08 -1.36
C ALA A 222 -11.89 11.58 -1.71
N LEU A 223 -11.99 11.27 -3.00
CA LEU A 223 -11.97 9.88 -3.50
C LEU A 223 -10.64 9.19 -3.14
N GLU A 224 -9.51 9.85 -3.38
CA GLU A 224 -8.18 9.29 -3.14
C GLU A 224 -7.94 9.03 -1.66
N THR A 225 -8.43 9.91 -0.77
CA THR A 225 -8.40 9.72 0.67
C THR A 225 -9.16 8.44 1.08
N LEU A 226 -10.35 8.25 0.51
CA LEU A 226 -11.15 7.04 0.74
C LEU A 226 -10.43 5.79 0.23
N VAL A 227 -9.94 5.84 -1.02
CA VAL A 227 -9.22 4.73 -1.66
C VAL A 227 -7.95 4.38 -0.89
N SER A 228 -7.21 5.37 -0.39
CA SER A 228 -5.99 5.18 0.42
C SER A 228 -6.26 4.34 1.67
N PHE A 229 -7.37 4.61 2.36
CA PHE A 229 -7.78 3.82 3.53
C PHE A 229 -8.24 2.41 3.13
N ILE A 230 -9.13 2.33 2.14
CA ILE A 230 -9.65 1.04 1.64
C ILE A 230 -8.49 0.15 1.16
N GLN A 231 -7.49 0.72 0.50
CA GLN A 231 -6.36 -0.04 -0.01
C GLN A 231 -5.50 -0.65 1.10
N ALA A 232 -5.28 0.09 2.19
CA ALA A 232 -4.59 -0.45 3.37
C ALA A 232 -5.42 -1.57 4.03
N TYR A 233 -6.75 -1.37 4.13
CA TYR A 233 -7.66 -2.39 4.64
C TYR A 233 -7.64 -3.66 3.78
N VAL A 234 -7.74 -3.52 2.45
CA VAL A 234 -7.70 -4.67 1.53
C VAL A 234 -6.37 -5.41 1.62
N PHE A 235 -5.26 -4.68 1.77
CA PHE A 235 -3.95 -5.30 1.93
C PHE A 235 -3.87 -6.11 3.22
N ALA A 236 -4.35 -5.57 4.33
CA ALA A 236 -4.34 -6.24 5.62
C ALA A 236 -5.30 -7.44 5.67
N ILE A 237 -6.54 -7.31 5.16
CA ILE A 237 -7.52 -8.40 5.17
C ILE A 237 -7.07 -9.58 4.30
N LEU A 238 -6.47 -9.32 3.13
CA LEU A 238 -5.93 -10.38 2.30
C LEU A 238 -4.72 -11.07 2.96
N THR A 239 -3.90 -10.32 3.70
CA THR A 239 -2.84 -10.92 4.54
C THR A 239 -3.44 -11.84 5.60
N CYS A 240 -4.55 -11.46 6.24
CA CYS A 240 -5.28 -12.32 7.19
C CYS A 240 -5.81 -13.59 6.52
N VAL A 241 -6.37 -13.47 5.30
CA VAL A 241 -6.86 -14.64 4.54
C VAL A 241 -5.71 -15.61 4.22
N TYR A 242 -4.58 -15.08 3.74
CA TYR A 242 -3.41 -15.91 3.44
C TYR A 242 -2.82 -16.56 4.69
N LEU A 243 -2.83 -15.84 5.82
CA LEU A 243 -2.40 -16.38 7.11
C LEU A 243 -3.33 -17.49 7.57
N LYS A 244 -4.65 -17.34 7.39
CA LYS A 244 -5.63 -18.40 7.69
C LYS A 244 -5.35 -19.65 6.88
N ASP A 245 -5.19 -19.53 5.56
CA ASP A 245 -4.86 -20.63 4.66
C ASP A 245 -3.56 -21.33 5.09
N ALA A 246 -2.57 -20.57 5.58
CA ALA A 246 -1.31 -21.11 6.05
C ALA A 246 -1.40 -21.81 7.39
N LEU A 247 -2.28 -21.35 8.30
CA LEU A 247 -2.48 -21.97 9.60
C LEU A 247 -3.36 -23.24 9.52
N HIS A 248 -4.31 -23.27 8.59
CA HIS A 248 -5.26 -24.35 8.38
C HIS A 248 -5.30 -24.79 6.92
N PRO A 249 -4.26 -25.51 6.43
CA PRO A 249 -4.13 -25.91 5.02
C PRO A 249 -5.04 -27.04 4.60
N HIS A 250 -6.13 -27.30 5.31
CA HIS A 250 -7.10 -28.34 4.98
C HIS A 250 -8.36 -27.74 4.35
N HIS A 251 -8.63 -28.12 3.12
CA HIS A 251 -9.90 -27.97 2.42
C HIS A 251 -10.69 -29.28 2.35
#